data_67fb497e5a3bba29af2e965da09e73bb
#
_entry.id   67fb497e5a3bba29af2e965da09e73bb
#
_cell.length_a   1.000
_cell.length_b   1.000
_cell.length_c   1.000
_cell.angle_alpha   90.00
_cell.angle_beta   90.00
_cell.angle_gamma   90.00
#
_symmetry.space_group_name_H-M   'P 1'
#
loop_
_entity.id
_entity.type
_entity.pdbx_description
1 polymer ?
#
loop_
_entity_poly.entity_id
_entity_poly.type
_entity_poly.pdbx_seq_one_letter_code
_entity_poly.pdbx_strand_id
1 'polypeptide(L)'
;MRMEDTISLAASFMSKLKEFLARKDIVISPQRYLIDALGAMAQGLFASLLIGTIIKTVGQQTGLALLVDLGGYATAMSGPAMACAIGWALHCPPLVLFSLITVGYSANALGGAGGPLAVLIIAIVAAELGKAVSKETKVDILVTPLVTIFAGVGLSMLIAAPIGAAASQVGTLIMWATEQAPLVMGILVSVIVGVALTLPISSAAICAALGLTGLAGGAAVAGCCAQMVGFAVMSYKENGVGRVSATPTMTDTRMPMTSGACSVAHMIRVPT
;
A
#
# COMPACT_ATOMS: atom_id res chain seq x y z
N MET A 1 -20.95 43.19 12.25
CA MET A 1 -20.73 41.77 12.56
C MET A 1 -19.45 41.70 13.41
N ARG A 2 -19.60 41.42 14.70
CA ARG A 2 -18.49 41.53 15.65
C ARG A 2 -17.56 40.32 15.46
N MET A 3 -16.27 40.53 15.67
CA MET A 3 -15.23 39.46 15.53
C MET A 3 -15.53 38.24 16.42
N GLU A 4 -16.19 38.44 17.54
CA GLU A 4 -16.68 37.41 18.46
C GLU A 4 -17.73 36.49 17.83
N ASP A 5 -18.66 37.06 17.02
CA ASP A 5 -19.70 36.29 16.33
C ASP A 5 -19.07 35.36 15.27
N THR A 6 -18.02 35.84 14.59
CA THR A 6 -17.30 35.04 13.58
C THR A 6 -16.52 33.91 14.22
N ILE A 7 -15.88 34.13 15.37
CA ILE A 7 -15.13 33.09 16.13
C ILE A 7 -16.10 32.06 16.68
N SER A 8 -17.24 32.47 17.22
CA SER A 8 -18.26 31.55 17.74
C SER A 8 -18.86 30.69 16.62
N LEU A 9 -19.13 31.28 15.46
CA LEU A 9 -19.64 30.54 14.27
C LEU A 9 -18.62 29.55 13.77
N ALA A 10 -17.34 29.93 13.69
CA ALA A 10 -16.25 29.05 13.28
C ALA A 10 -16.06 27.86 14.28
N ALA A 11 -16.13 28.14 15.58
CA ALA A 11 -16.03 27.11 16.60
C ALA A 11 -17.20 26.09 16.52
N SER A 12 -18.44 26.62 16.31
CA SER A 12 -19.62 25.76 16.11
C SER A 12 -19.51 24.90 14.84
N PHE A 13 -19.03 25.48 13.74
CA PHE A 13 -18.80 24.75 12.49
C PHE A 13 -17.75 23.68 12.68
N MET A 14 -16.62 23.98 13.33
CA MET A 14 -15.55 23.02 13.60
C MET A 14 -16.01 21.87 14.49
N SER A 15 -16.87 22.11 15.48
CA SER A 15 -17.43 21.05 16.33
C SER A 15 -18.33 20.11 15.53
N LYS A 16 -19.23 20.66 14.71
CA LYS A 16 -20.11 19.87 13.82
C LYS A 16 -19.32 19.08 12.78
N LEU A 17 -18.26 19.67 12.23
CA LEU A 17 -17.37 18.97 11.29
C LEU A 17 -16.66 17.80 11.97
N LYS A 18 -16.13 17.98 13.18
CA LYS A 18 -15.50 16.92 13.95
C LYS A 18 -16.47 15.76 14.26
N GLU A 19 -17.69 16.09 14.65
CA GLU A 19 -18.74 15.11 14.90
C GLU A 19 -19.12 14.34 13.63
N PHE A 20 -19.24 15.02 12.49
CA PHE A 20 -19.48 14.41 11.19
C PHE A 20 -18.33 13.45 10.81
N LEU A 21 -17.08 13.90 10.90
CA LEU A 21 -15.91 13.09 10.59
C LEU A 21 -15.82 11.85 11.50
N ALA A 22 -16.09 12.00 12.79
CA ALA A 22 -16.12 10.89 13.74
C ALA A 22 -17.23 9.87 13.40
N ARG A 23 -18.43 10.34 13.03
CA ARG A 23 -19.54 9.49 12.60
C ARG A 23 -19.21 8.67 11.35
N LYS A 24 -18.40 9.21 10.44
CA LYS A 24 -17.97 8.57 9.19
C LYS A 24 -16.68 7.75 9.33
N ASP A 25 -16.13 7.66 10.51
CA ASP A 25 -14.81 7.04 10.76
C ASP A 25 -13.69 7.64 9.89
N ILE A 26 -13.77 8.95 9.63
CA ILE A 26 -12.74 9.70 8.91
C ILE A 26 -11.77 10.26 9.93
N VAL A 27 -10.65 9.56 10.13
CA VAL A 27 -9.60 9.95 11.07
C VAL A 27 -8.36 10.36 10.30
N ILE A 28 -8.10 11.66 10.21
CA ILE A 28 -6.91 12.20 9.56
C ILE A 28 -5.72 12.01 10.51
N SER A 29 -5.00 10.89 10.37
CA SER A 29 -3.81 10.63 11.16
C SER A 29 -2.69 10.03 10.28
N PRO A 30 -1.43 10.40 10.52
CA PRO A 30 -0.29 9.80 9.82
C PRO A 30 -0.22 8.29 10.01
N GLN A 31 -0.58 7.79 11.19
CA GLN A 31 -0.65 6.37 11.50
C GLN A 31 -1.55 5.64 10.50
N ARG A 32 -2.77 6.12 10.30
CA ARG A 32 -3.78 5.47 9.47
C ARG A 32 -3.41 5.49 7.98
N TYR A 33 -2.85 6.60 7.49
CA TYR A 33 -2.56 6.74 6.06
C TYR A 33 -1.18 6.24 5.66
N LEU A 34 -0.15 6.45 6.49
CA LEU A 34 1.22 6.04 6.17
C LEU A 34 1.57 4.63 6.66
N ILE A 35 0.89 4.13 7.71
CA ILE A 35 1.19 2.81 8.25
C ILE A 35 0.13 1.80 7.82
N ASP A 36 -1.13 2.03 8.19
CA ASP A 36 -2.19 1.05 7.96
C ASP A 36 -2.52 0.92 6.47
N ALA A 37 -2.72 2.05 5.77
CA ALA A 37 -3.04 2.04 4.34
C ALA A 37 -1.87 1.54 3.49
N LEU A 38 -0.61 1.94 3.79
CA LEU A 38 0.57 1.48 3.07
C LEU A 38 0.82 -0.02 3.33
N GLY A 39 0.64 -0.48 4.57
CA GLY A 39 0.74 -1.89 4.93
C GLY A 39 -0.30 -2.76 4.20
N ALA A 40 -1.55 -2.29 4.14
CA ALA A 40 -2.61 -2.97 3.40
C ALA A 40 -2.36 -2.95 1.88
N MET A 41 -1.88 -1.83 1.34
CA MET A 41 -1.47 -1.73 -0.07
C MET A 41 -0.45 -2.82 -0.43
N ALA A 42 0.52 -3.05 0.46
CA ALA A 42 1.52 -4.10 0.26
C ALA A 42 0.89 -5.49 0.16
N GLN A 43 -0.11 -5.80 0.98
CA GLN A 43 -0.82 -7.08 0.91
C GLN A 43 -1.54 -7.25 -0.43
N GLY A 44 -2.22 -6.21 -0.90
CA GLY A 44 -2.84 -6.19 -2.22
C GLY A 44 -1.83 -6.42 -3.34
N LEU A 45 -0.66 -5.79 -3.24
CA LEU A 45 0.45 -5.93 -4.19
C LEU A 45 1.04 -7.34 -4.16
N PHE A 46 1.24 -7.94 -3.00
CA PHE A 46 1.73 -9.32 -2.87
C PHE A 46 0.73 -10.33 -3.44
N ALA A 47 -0.55 -10.20 -3.11
CA ALA A 47 -1.58 -11.12 -3.56
C ALA A 47 -1.79 -11.10 -5.08
N SER A 48 -1.45 -10.00 -5.75
CA SER A 48 -1.64 -9.83 -7.18
C SER A 48 -0.33 -9.83 -7.96
N LEU A 49 0.49 -8.79 -7.80
CA LEU A 49 1.71 -8.58 -8.59
C LEU A 49 2.76 -9.65 -8.30
N LEU A 50 3.06 -9.91 -7.03
CA LEU A 50 4.11 -10.87 -6.67
C LEU A 50 3.75 -12.29 -7.10
N ILE A 51 2.58 -12.77 -6.68
CA ILE A 51 2.11 -14.12 -7.03
C ILE A 51 1.92 -14.26 -8.54
N GLY A 52 1.35 -13.23 -9.19
CA GLY A 52 1.19 -13.22 -10.64
C GLY A 52 2.53 -13.30 -11.37
N THR A 53 3.56 -12.59 -10.90
CA THR A 53 4.89 -12.63 -11.48
C THR A 53 5.55 -14.01 -11.29
N ILE A 54 5.40 -14.63 -10.12
CA ILE A 54 5.91 -16.00 -9.86
C ILE A 54 5.26 -17.00 -10.82
N ILE A 55 3.93 -17.00 -10.93
CA ILE A 55 3.20 -17.91 -11.82
C ILE A 55 3.62 -17.69 -13.28
N LYS A 56 3.72 -16.42 -13.72
CA LYS A 56 4.16 -16.07 -15.07
C LYS A 56 5.58 -16.55 -15.35
N THR A 57 6.51 -16.37 -14.42
CA THR A 57 7.89 -16.80 -14.56
C THR A 57 7.99 -18.33 -14.65
N VAL A 58 7.27 -19.08 -13.81
CA VAL A 58 7.19 -20.54 -13.89
C VAL A 58 6.63 -20.96 -15.25
N GLY A 59 5.57 -20.30 -15.73
CA GLY A 59 4.99 -20.57 -17.05
C GLY A 59 5.98 -20.35 -18.19
N GLN A 60 6.76 -19.27 -18.12
CA GLN A 60 7.81 -18.98 -19.11
C GLN A 60 8.94 -20.01 -19.10
N GLN A 61 9.37 -20.48 -17.92
CA GLN A 61 10.44 -21.48 -17.79
C GLN A 61 9.97 -22.89 -18.19
N THR A 62 8.73 -23.23 -17.94
CA THR A 62 8.16 -24.55 -18.28
C THR A 62 7.55 -24.61 -19.69
N GLY A 63 7.42 -23.48 -20.38
CA GLY A 63 6.77 -23.39 -21.68
C GLY A 63 5.24 -23.55 -21.64
N LEU A 64 4.62 -23.45 -20.44
CA LEU A 64 3.18 -23.57 -20.26
C LEU A 64 2.47 -22.22 -20.44
N ALA A 65 1.89 -21.99 -21.63
CA ALA A 65 1.20 -20.75 -21.96
C ALA A 65 0.07 -20.41 -20.96
N LEU A 66 -0.67 -21.43 -20.48
CA LEU A 66 -1.73 -21.27 -19.49
C LEU A 66 -1.24 -20.53 -18.21
N LEU A 67 -0.08 -20.90 -17.71
CA LEU A 67 0.49 -20.25 -16.50
C LEU A 67 0.93 -18.81 -16.79
N VAL A 68 1.41 -18.54 -18.00
CA VAL A 68 1.78 -17.17 -18.41
C VAL A 68 0.53 -16.28 -18.42
N ASP A 69 -0.58 -16.78 -18.98
CA ASP A 69 -1.84 -16.05 -19.02
C ASP A 69 -2.44 -15.84 -17.63
N LEU A 70 -2.47 -16.87 -16.78
CA LEU A 70 -2.93 -16.78 -15.40
C LEU A 70 -2.13 -15.74 -14.60
N GLY A 71 -0.79 -15.78 -14.72
CA GLY A 71 0.08 -14.78 -14.10
C GLY A 71 -0.15 -13.37 -14.66
N GLY A 72 -0.46 -13.27 -15.96
CA GLY A 72 -0.84 -12.02 -16.64
C GLY A 72 -2.09 -11.39 -16.05
N TYR A 73 -3.16 -12.17 -15.87
CA TYR A 73 -4.39 -11.68 -15.23
C TYR A 73 -4.16 -11.21 -13.79
N ALA A 74 -3.40 -11.97 -13.01
CA ALA A 74 -3.09 -11.60 -11.62
C ALA A 74 -2.30 -10.28 -11.55
N THR A 75 -1.28 -10.10 -12.39
CA THR A 75 -0.47 -8.87 -12.42
C THR A 75 -1.27 -7.65 -12.91
N ALA A 76 -2.19 -7.85 -13.86
CA ALA A 76 -3.06 -6.77 -14.36
C ALA A 76 -3.98 -6.21 -13.27
N MET A 77 -4.36 -7.04 -12.28
CA MET A 77 -5.23 -6.64 -11.16
C MET A 77 -4.48 -6.00 -9.99
N SER A 78 -3.19 -5.69 -10.12
CA SER A 78 -2.39 -5.10 -9.03
C SER A 78 -2.94 -3.77 -8.51
N GLY A 79 -3.31 -2.84 -9.40
CA GLY A 79 -3.93 -1.56 -9.03
C GLY A 79 -5.24 -1.72 -8.26
N PRO A 80 -6.22 -2.46 -8.81
CA PRO A 80 -7.46 -2.81 -8.12
C PRO A 80 -7.25 -3.46 -6.76
N ALA A 81 -6.34 -4.44 -6.66
CA ALA A 81 -6.06 -5.15 -5.41
C ALA A 81 -5.47 -4.23 -4.35
N MET A 82 -4.53 -3.34 -4.71
CA MET A 82 -4.00 -2.32 -3.81
C MET A 82 -5.08 -1.37 -3.31
N ALA A 83 -5.91 -0.81 -4.19
CA ALA A 83 -6.96 0.13 -3.80
C ALA A 83 -8.03 -0.53 -2.91
N CYS A 84 -8.40 -1.76 -3.21
CA CYS A 84 -9.34 -2.54 -2.39
C CYS A 84 -8.76 -2.80 -0.99
N ALA A 85 -7.48 -3.17 -0.90
CA ALA A 85 -6.80 -3.40 0.37
C ALA A 85 -6.71 -2.10 1.21
N ILE A 86 -6.39 -0.96 0.58
CA ILE A 86 -6.40 0.36 1.23
C ILE A 86 -7.79 0.68 1.77
N GLY A 87 -8.83 0.52 0.96
CA GLY A 87 -10.22 0.76 1.38
C GLY A 87 -10.64 -0.12 2.55
N TRP A 88 -10.19 -1.37 2.58
CA TRP A 88 -10.45 -2.29 3.69
C TRP A 88 -9.76 -1.81 4.98
N ALA A 89 -8.49 -1.39 4.91
CA ALA A 89 -7.76 -0.87 6.06
C ALA A 89 -8.34 0.45 6.59
N LEU A 90 -8.93 1.26 5.70
CA LEU A 90 -9.62 2.50 6.07
C LEU A 90 -11.07 2.27 6.55
N HIS A 91 -11.50 1.01 6.71
CA HIS A 91 -12.85 0.63 7.14
C HIS A 91 -13.97 1.18 6.24
N CYS A 92 -13.75 1.16 4.93
CA CYS A 92 -14.74 1.64 3.98
C CYS A 92 -16.01 0.77 3.95
N PRO A 93 -17.19 1.38 3.80
CA PRO A 93 -18.41 0.63 3.50
C PRO A 93 -18.28 -0.19 2.19
N PRO A 94 -19.01 -1.31 2.05
CA PRO A 94 -18.86 -2.20 0.90
C PRO A 94 -19.01 -1.51 -0.48
N LEU A 95 -19.94 -0.57 -0.61
CA LEU A 95 -20.14 0.17 -1.86
C LEU A 95 -18.93 1.02 -2.25
N VAL A 96 -18.31 1.67 -1.27
CA VAL A 96 -17.06 2.43 -1.46
C VAL A 96 -15.93 1.48 -1.81
N LEU A 97 -15.79 0.38 -1.06
CA LEU A 97 -14.73 -0.61 -1.26
C LEU A 97 -14.72 -1.17 -2.68
N PHE A 98 -15.90 -1.56 -3.20
CA PHE A 98 -16.01 -2.09 -4.56
C PHE A 98 -15.78 -1.01 -5.63
N SER A 99 -16.16 0.24 -5.37
CA SER A 99 -15.91 1.36 -6.28
C SER A 99 -14.42 1.71 -6.38
N LEU A 100 -13.65 1.49 -5.31
CA LEU A 100 -12.20 1.69 -5.30
C LEU A 100 -11.44 0.76 -6.26
N ILE A 101 -12.02 -0.37 -6.66
CA ILE A 101 -11.45 -1.27 -7.68
C ILE A 101 -11.21 -0.50 -8.99
N THR A 102 -12.22 0.24 -9.45
CA THR A 102 -12.12 1.06 -10.67
C THR A 102 -11.11 2.21 -10.50
N VAL A 103 -11.11 2.84 -9.33
CA VAL A 103 -10.15 3.91 -9.00
C VAL A 103 -8.72 3.39 -9.01
N GLY A 104 -8.47 2.22 -8.40
CA GLY A 104 -7.14 1.61 -8.38
C GLY A 104 -6.65 1.21 -9.77
N TYR A 105 -7.54 0.71 -10.63
CA TYR A 105 -7.20 0.41 -12.02
C TYR A 105 -6.75 1.67 -12.77
N SER A 106 -7.54 2.74 -12.73
CA SER A 106 -7.23 3.99 -13.42
C SER A 106 -5.97 4.66 -12.89
N ALA A 107 -5.80 4.73 -11.57
CA ALA A 107 -4.63 5.33 -10.94
C ALA A 107 -3.34 4.59 -11.27
N ASN A 108 -3.36 3.25 -11.26
CA ASN A 108 -2.19 2.43 -11.61
C ASN A 108 -1.85 2.53 -13.10
N ALA A 109 -2.85 2.49 -13.97
CA ALA A 109 -2.64 2.59 -15.43
C ALA A 109 -2.07 3.95 -15.84
N LEU A 110 -2.61 5.05 -15.28
CA LEU A 110 -2.16 6.41 -15.59
C LEU A 110 -0.86 6.80 -14.87
N GLY A 111 -0.58 6.19 -13.72
CA GLY A 111 0.65 6.45 -12.95
C GLY A 111 1.91 5.77 -13.51
N GLY A 112 1.77 4.84 -14.45
CA GLY A 112 2.90 4.15 -15.08
C GLY A 112 3.83 3.48 -14.07
N ALA A 113 5.12 3.73 -14.14
CA ALA A 113 6.13 3.16 -13.24
C ALA A 113 5.91 3.53 -11.78
N GLY A 114 5.42 4.75 -11.49
CA GLY A 114 5.04 5.20 -10.16
C GLY A 114 3.57 4.90 -9.81
N GLY A 115 2.90 4.03 -10.57
CA GLY A 115 1.50 3.66 -10.39
C GLY A 115 1.11 3.29 -8.96
N PRO A 116 1.87 2.46 -8.24
CA PRO A 116 1.57 2.13 -6.85
C PRO A 116 1.49 3.35 -5.92
N LEU A 117 2.35 4.35 -6.09
CA LEU A 117 2.28 5.60 -5.32
C LEU A 117 1.05 6.42 -5.69
N ALA A 118 0.71 6.50 -6.98
CA ALA A 118 -0.51 7.14 -7.43
C ALA A 118 -1.75 6.46 -6.85
N VAL A 119 -1.80 5.12 -6.86
CA VAL A 119 -2.89 4.34 -6.25
C VAL A 119 -3.01 4.65 -4.76
N LEU A 120 -1.90 4.71 -4.01
CA LEU A 120 -1.93 5.01 -2.58
C LEU A 120 -2.64 6.34 -2.30
N ILE A 121 -2.17 7.40 -2.94
CA ILE A 121 -2.68 8.76 -2.70
C ILE A 121 -4.14 8.89 -3.14
N ILE A 122 -4.44 8.42 -4.35
CA ILE A 122 -5.75 8.58 -4.95
C ILE A 122 -6.81 7.71 -4.28
N ALA A 123 -6.46 6.46 -3.93
CA ALA A 123 -7.37 5.57 -3.24
C ALA A 123 -7.71 6.07 -1.83
N ILE A 124 -6.75 6.65 -1.09
CA ILE A 124 -7.03 7.26 0.22
C ILE A 124 -8.05 8.40 0.06
N VAL A 125 -7.81 9.33 -0.87
CA VAL A 125 -8.72 10.47 -1.08
C VAL A 125 -10.09 10.00 -1.53
N ALA A 126 -10.17 9.08 -2.50
CA ALA A 126 -11.43 8.54 -2.99
C ALA A 126 -12.19 7.76 -1.90
N ALA A 127 -11.48 7.02 -1.05
CA ALA A 127 -12.05 6.29 0.07
C ALA A 127 -12.69 7.24 1.09
N GLU A 128 -11.98 8.29 1.48
CA GLU A 128 -12.50 9.26 2.45
C GLU A 128 -13.69 10.06 1.88
N LEU A 129 -13.64 10.46 0.61
CA LEU A 129 -14.78 11.09 -0.07
C LEU A 129 -15.98 10.14 -0.18
N GLY A 130 -15.76 8.89 -0.53
CA GLY A 130 -16.80 7.87 -0.58
C GLY A 130 -17.45 7.63 0.79
N LYS A 131 -16.67 7.55 1.86
CA LYS A 131 -17.18 7.44 3.23
C LYS A 131 -18.01 8.65 3.63
N ALA A 132 -17.56 9.86 3.27
CA ALA A 132 -18.28 11.10 3.59
C ALA A 132 -19.69 11.10 3.00
N VAL A 133 -19.86 10.60 1.78
CA VAL A 133 -21.16 10.58 1.06
C VAL A 133 -22.01 9.37 1.42
N SER A 134 -21.39 8.23 1.78
CA SER A 134 -22.10 7.00 2.09
C SER A 134 -23.15 7.17 3.18
N LYS A 135 -24.35 6.64 2.93
CA LYS A 135 -25.52 6.65 3.82
C LYS A 135 -26.07 8.07 4.11
N GLU A 136 -25.75 9.07 3.31
CA GLU A 136 -26.34 10.42 3.44
C GLU A 136 -27.57 10.60 2.56
N THR A 137 -27.78 9.75 1.56
CA THR A 137 -28.91 9.87 0.61
C THR A 137 -29.80 8.64 0.65
N LYS A 138 -31.08 8.80 0.30
CA LYS A 138 -32.04 7.68 0.20
C LYS A 138 -31.67 6.69 -0.92
N VAL A 139 -30.86 7.11 -1.89
CA VAL A 139 -30.43 6.35 -3.06
C VAL A 139 -28.93 6.06 -2.98
N ASP A 140 -28.45 5.68 -1.80
CA ASP A 140 -27.04 5.47 -1.49
C ASP A 140 -26.36 4.48 -2.45
N ILE A 141 -27.08 3.46 -2.90
CA ILE A 141 -26.56 2.45 -3.84
C ILE A 141 -26.07 3.02 -5.18
N LEU A 142 -26.61 4.15 -5.62
CA LEU A 142 -26.19 4.84 -6.83
C LEU A 142 -25.24 6.00 -6.55
N VAL A 143 -25.55 6.80 -5.54
CA VAL A 143 -24.82 8.05 -5.26
C VAL A 143 -23.41 7.76 -4.74
N THR A 144 -23.26 6.82 -3.83
CA THR A 144 -21.96 6.51 -3.23
C THR A 144 -20.96 5.95 -4.25
N PRO A 145 -21.26 4.92 -5.07
CA PRO A 145 -20.34 4.48 -6.11
C PRO A 145 -20.06 5.55 -7.17
N LEU A 146 -21.08 6.29 -7.58
CA LEU A 146 -20.94 7.34 -8.58
C LEU A 146 -19.95 8.42 -8.10
N VAL A 147 -20.13 8.95 -6.88
CA VAL A 147 -19.22 9.96 -6.33
C VAL A 147 -17.81 9.41 -6.14
N THR A 148 -17.67 8.19 -5.61
CA THR A 148 -16.37 7.57 -5.40
C THR A 148 -15.61 7.37 -6.71
N ILE A 149 -16.29 6.86 -7.75
CA ILE A 149 -15.66 6.62 -9.06
C ILE A 149 -15.34 7.95 -9.75
N PHE A 150 -16.30 8.89 -9.84
CA PHE A 150 -16.04 10.18 -10.49
C PHE A 150 -14.92 10.96 -9.79
N ALA A 151 -14.94 11.03 -8.48
CA ALA A 151 -13.89 11.71 -7.72
C ALA A 151 -12.54 10.98 -7.87
N GLY A 152 -12.51 9.66 -7.71
CA GLY A 152 -11.28 8.89 -7.77
C GLY A 152 -10.68 8.82 -9.18
N VAL A 153 -11.49 8.49 -10.20
CA VAL A 153 -11.00 8.45 -11.58
C VAL A 153 -10.69 9.85 -12.10
N GLY A 154 -11.53 10.85 -11.80
CA GLY A 154 -11.25 12.24 -12.13
C GLY A 154 -9.93 12.73 -11.53
N LEU A 155 -9.69 12.42 -10.26
CA LEU A 155 -8.42 12.72 -9.61
C LEU A 155 -7.25 11.95 -10.24
N SER A 156 -7.48 10.68 -10.65
CA SER A 156 -6.47 9.89 -11.37
C SER A 156 -6.03 10.57 -12.68
N MET A 157 -6.99 11.07 -13.45
CA MET A 157 -6.70 11.77 -14.71
C MET A 157 -5.89 13.07 -14.49
N LEU A 158 -6.09 13.74 -13.35
CA LEU A 158 -5.42 15.00 -13.06
C LEU A 158 -4.02 14.81 -12.46
N ILE A 159 -3.85 13.89 -11.51
CA ILE A 159 -2.63 13.83 -10.70
C ILE A 159 -1.86 12.50 -10.80
N ALA A 160 -2.42 11.42 -11.37
CA ALA A 160 -1.70 10.15 -11.43
C ALA A 160 -0.43 10.23 -12.28
N ALA A 161 -0.50 10.87 -13.45
CA ALA A 161 0.67 11.04 -14.33
C ALA A 161 1.78 11.90 -13.69
N PRO A 162 1.52 13.08 -13.10
CA PRO A 162 2.57 13.85 -12.41
C PRO A 162 3.13 13.13 -11.18
N ILE A 163 2.31 12.43 -10.39
CA ILE A 163 2.81 11.62 -9.26
C ILE A 163 3.72 10.49 -9.77
N GLY A 164 3.27 9.77 -10.81
CA GLY A 164 4.05 8.71 -11.45
C GLY A 164 5.38 9.21 -12.01
N ALA A 165 5.37 10.35 -12.68
CA ALA A 165 6.57 10.99 -13.18
C ALA A 165 7.53 11.41 -12.06
N ALA A 166 7.03 12.01 -10.99
CA ALA A 166 7.85 12.37 -9.84
C ALA A 166 8.48 11.15 -9.17
N ALA A 167 7.72 10.08 -8.95
CA ALA A 167 8.22 8.84 -8.37
C ALA A 167 9.28 8.17 -9.27
N SER A 168 9.05 8.13 -10.58
CA SER A 168 10.02 7.56 -11.55
C SER A 168 11.30 8.38 -11.63
N GLN A 169 11.24 9.72 -11.52
CA GLN A 169 12.44 10.58 -11.49
C GLN A 169 13.29 10.29 -10.25
N VAL A 170 12.68 10.16 -9.06
CA VAL A 170 13.39 9.77 -7.84
C VAL A 170 14.01 8.38 -8.00
N GLY A 171 13.28 7.42 -8.51
CA GLY A 171 13.78 6.07 -8.78
C GLY A 171 14.95 6.06 -9.76
N THR A 172 14.84 6.81 -10.87
CA THR A 172 15.91 6.96 -11.86
C THR A 172 17.16 7.61 -11.27
N LEU A 173 16.99 8.62 -10.41
CA LEU A 173 18.11 9.27 -9.71
C LEU A 173 18.83 8.27 -8.78
N ILE A 174 18.09 7.45 -8.04
CA ILE A 174 18.66 6.42 -7.18
C ILE A 174 19.41 5.37 -8.01
N MET A 175 18.83 4.90 -9.12
CA MET A 175 19.46 3.94 -10.02
C MET A 175 20.73 4.51 -10.64
N TRP A 176 20.70 5.74 -11.16
CA TRP A 176 21.86 6.42 -11.71
C TRP A 176 22.99 6.58 -10.67
N ALA A 177 22.66 7.03 -9.46
CA ALA A 177 23.64 7.16 -8.39
C ALA A 177 24.24 5.81 -7.99
N THR A 178 23.44 4.73 -8.03
CA THR A 178 23.91 3.36 -7.75
C THR A 178 24.87 2.86 -8.83
N GLU A 179 24.67 3.25 -10.08
CA GLU A 179 25.59 2.91 -11.20
C GLU A 179 26.92 3.66 -11.11
N GLN A 180 26.91 4.93 -10.66
CA GLN A 180 28.15 5.72 -10.50
C GLN A 180 29.03 5.21 -9.36
N ALA A 181 28.44 4.79 -8.23
CA ALA A 181 29.18 4.33 -7.08
C ALA A 181 28.51 3.07 -6.49
N PRO A 182 28.62 1.90 -7.17
CA PRO A 182 27.83 0.71 -6.84
C PRO A 182 28.00 0.24 -5.40
N LEU A 183 29.24 0.28 -4.87
CA LEU A 183 29.52 -0.17 -3.51
C LEU A 183 28.90 0.76 -2.45
N VAL A 184 29.14 2.07 -2.58
CA VAL A 184 28.67 3.07 -1.61
C VAL A 184 27.16 3.18 -1.65
N MET A 185 26.59 3.36 -2.82
CA MET A 185 25.14 3.48 -3.00
C MET A 185 24.41 2.17 -2.71
N GLY A 186 24.99 1.02 -3.05
CA GLY A 186 24.44 -0.29 -2.72
C GLY A 186 24.35 -0.50 -1.21
N ILE A 187 25.38 -0.13 -0.45
CA ILE A 187 25.35 -0.17 1.03
C ILE A 187 24.29 0.81 1.56
N LEU A 188 24.27 2.04 1.06
CA LEU A 188 23.35 3.08 1.52
C LEU A 188 21.89 2.70 1.28
N VAL A 189 21.54 2.23 0.09
CA VAL A 189 20.20 1.74 -0.23
C VAL A 189 19.82 0.54 0.63
N SER A 190 20.74 -0.41 0.80
CA SER A 190 20.54 -1.60 1.64
C SER A 190 20.27 -1.22 3.10
N VAL A 191 21.04 -0.29 3.67
CA VAL A 191 20.86 0.20 5.05
C VAL A 191 19.55 0.97 5.19
N ILE A 192 19.24 1.90 4.29
CA ILE A 192 17.99 2.69 4.35
C ILE A 192 16.77 1.77 4.29
N VAL A 193 16.76 0.82 3.36
CA VAL A 193 15.64 -0.13 3.23
C VAL A 193 15.59 -1.07 4.43
N GLY A 194 16.73 -1.55 4.93
CA GLY A 194 16.80 -2.35 6.15
C GLY A 194 16.26 -1.60 7.37
N VAL A 195 16.64 -0.33 7.55
CA VAL A 195 16.08 0.51 8.62
C VAL A 195 14.59 0.78 8.42
N ALA A 196 14.14 1.01 7.20
CA ALA A 196 12.71 1.20 6.91
C ALA A 196 11.86 -0.02 7.30
N LEU A 197 12.41 -1.23 7.27
CA LEU A 197 11.74 -2.44 7.73
C LEU A 197 11.56 -2.52 9.26
N THR A 198 12.26 -1.71 10.04
CA THR A 198 12.01 -1.60 11.49
C THR A 198 10.72 -0.83 11.78
N LEU A 199 10.27 -0.03 10.83
CA LEU A 199 8.98 0.64 10.85
C LEU A 199 7.93 -0.31 10.27
N PRO A 200 6.65 -0.17 10.63
CA PRO A 200 5.58 -0.98 10.06
C PRO A 200 5.24 -0.54 8.61
N ILE A 201 6.25 -0.49 7.76
CA ILE A 201 6.20 -0.07 6.36
C ILE A 201 6.74 -1.20 5.50
N SER A 202 6.06 -1.51 4.39
CA SER A 202 6.50 -2.53 3.47
C SER A 202 7.62 -2.02 2.55
N SER A 203 8.79 -2.66 2.60
CA SER A 203 9.89 -2.37 1.67
C SER A 203 9.52 -2.65 0.21
N ALA A 204 8.72 -3.69 -0.03
CA ALA A 204 8.24 -4.01 -1.38
C ALA A 204 7.34 -2.92 -1.94
N ALA A 205 6.48 -2.31 -1.10
CA ALA A 205 5.64 -1.20 -1.51
C ALA A 205 6.49 0.05 -1.84
N ILE A 206 7.54 0.33 -1.06
CA ILE A 206 8.45 1.45 -1.32
C ILE A 206 9.23 1.23 -2.62
N CYS A 207 9.82 0.05 -2.80
CA CYS A 207 10.57 -0.29 -4.03
C CYS A 207 9.68 -0.22 -5.27
N ALA A 208 8.43 -0.71 -5.17
CA ALA A 208 7.47 -0.63 -6.26
C ALA A 208 7.03 0.81 -6.54
N ALA A 209 6.79 1.61 -5.50
CA ALA A 209 6.39 3.01 -5.63
C ALA A 209 7.47 3.88 -6.29
N LEU A 210 8.74 3.59 -6.03
CA LEU A 210 9.89 4.27 -6.63
C LEU A 210 10.37 3.63 -7.94
N GLY A 211 9.82 2.49 -8.34
CA GLY A 211 10.22 1.77 -9.55
C GLY A 211 11.68 1.28 -9.50
N LEU A 212 12.21 0.92 -8.32
CA LEU A 212 13.60 0.48 -8.15
C LEU A 212 13.79 -0.89 -8.80
N THR A 213 14.69 -0.96 -9.78
CA THR A 213 15.05 -2.17 -10.52
C THR A 213 16.57 -2.33 -10.59
N GLY A 214 17.06 -3.37 -11.24
CA GLY A 214 18.49 -3.58 -11.46
C GLY A 214 19.29 -3.63 -10.15
N LEU A 215 20.44 -2.95 -10.14
CA LEU A 215 21.38 -2.96 -9.03
C LEU A 215 20.79 -2.35 -7.74
N ALA A 216 20.06 -1.25 -7.86
CA ALA A 216 19.40 -0.59 -6.73
C ALA A 216 18.30 -1.48 -6.11
N GLY A 217 17.50 -2.15 -6.95
CA GLY A 217 16.53 -3.15 -6.49
C GLY A 217 17.19 -4.34 -5.80
N GLY A 218 18.29 -4.85 -6.36
CA GLY A 218 19.08 -5.92 -5.76
C GLY A 218 19.65 -5.52 -4.39
N ALA A 219 20.18 -4.31 -4.24
CA ALA A 219 20.69 -3.79 -2.97
C ALA A 219 19.57 -3.65 -1.93
N ALA A 220 18.38 -3.19 -2.32
CA ALA A 220 17.22 -3.13 -1.45
C ALA A 220 16.80 -4.52 -0.94
N VAL A 221 16.76 -5.52 -1.82
CA VAL A 221 16.46 -6.92 -1.45
C VAL A 221 17.53 -7.48 -0.52
N ALA A 222 18.81 -7.22 -0.76
CA ALA A 222 19.90 -7.65 0.12
C ALA A 222 19.74 -7.07 1.54
N GLY A 223 19.38 -5.79 1.65
CA GLY A 223 19.07 -5.16 2.94
C GLY A 223 17.90 -5.82 3.66
N CYS A 224 16.84 -6.13 2.92
CA CYS A 224 15.69 -6.86 3.46
C CYS A 224 16.09 -8.24 3.99
N CYS A 225 16.87 -9.01 3.22
CA CYS A 225 17.31 -10.35 3.63
C CYS A 225 18.17 -10.30 4.91
N ALA A 226 19.13 -9.39 4.98
CA ALA A 226 19.97 -9.20 6.17
C ALA A 226 19.15 -8.85 7.40
N GLN A 227 18.19 -7.93 7.25
CA GLN A 227 17.29 -7.49 8.33
C GLN A 227 16.40 -8.64 8.82
N MET A 228 15.86 -9.46 7.91
CA MET A 228 15.04 -10.63 8.27
C MET A 228 15.80 -11.64 9.09
N VAL A 229 17.06 -11.94 8.71
CA VAL A 229 17.94 -12.82 9.49
C VAL A 229 18.22 -12.21 10.86
N GLY A 230 18.52 -10.92 10.92
CA GLY A 230 18.74 -10.20 12.18
C GLY A 230 17.54 -10.30 13.13
N PHE A 231 16.33 -10.06 12.63
CA PHE A 231 15.10 -10.20 13.43
C PHE A 231 14.83 -11.64 13.86
N ALA A 232 15.07 -12.62 13.01
CA ALA A 232 14.92 -14.03 13.37
C ALA A 232 15.86 -14.42 14.52
N VAL A 233 17.12 -13.99 14.47
CA VAL A 233 18.12 -14.26 15.53
C VAL A 233 17.74 -13.53 16.82
N MET A 234 17.33 -12.26 16.75
CA MET A 234 16.90 -11.52 17.94
C MET A 234 15.66 -12.15 18.57
N SER A 235 14.65 -12.47 17.77
CA SER A 235 13.43 -13.10 18.26
C SER A 235 13.69 -14.48 18.88
N TYR A 236 14.59 -15.27 18.29
CA TYR A 236 15.03 -16.53 18.86
C TYR A 236 15.73 -16.34 20.21
N LYS A 237 16.62 -15.36 20.31
CA LYS A 237 17.40 -15.09 21.54
C LYS A 237 16.51 -14.57 22.69
N GLU A 238 15.52 -13.72 22.38
CA GLU A 238 14.66 -13.10 23.39
C GLU A 238 13.46 -13.97 23.77
N ASN A 239 12.84 -14.65 22.81
CA ASN A 239 11.57 -15.34 22.98
C ASN A 239 11.68 -16.88 22.98
N GLY A 240 12.78 -17.44 22.53
CA GLY A 240 12.97 -18.89 22.33
C GLY A 240 12.12 -19.46 21.17
N VAL A 241 12.39 -20.71 20.79
CA VAL A 241 11.75 -21.37 19.62
C VAL A 241 10.22 -21.45 19.74
N GLY A 242 9.71 -21.70 20.93
CA GLY A 242 8.27 -21.89 21.17
C GLY A 242 7.44 -20.64 21.00
N ARG A 243 8.03 -19.44 21.13
CA ARG A 243 7.35 -18.16 20.97
C ARG A 243 7.51 -17.53 19.58
N VAL A 244 8.51 -17.93 18.82
CA VAL A 244 8.63 -17.55 17.40
C VAL A 244 7.49 -18.16 16.58
N SER A 245 6.98 -19.35 16.98
CA SER A 245 5.78 -19.95 16.39
C SER A 245 4.46 -19.33 16.85
N ALA A 246 4.45 -18.59 17.94
CA ALA A 246 3.29 -17.85 18.42
C ALA A 246 3.23 -16.46 17.77
N THR A 247 3.31 -16.40 16.45
CA THR A 247 2.90 -15.22 15.70
C THR A 247 1.44 -14.93 16.07
N PRO A 248 1.08 -13.70 16.45
CA PRO A 248 -0.27 -13.38 16.85
C PRO A 248 -1.24 -13.85 15.78
N THR A 249 -2.10 -14.75 16.14
CA THR A 249 -3.26 -15.13 15.34
C THR A 249 -4.02 -13.84 15.03
N MET A 250 -4.57 -13.73 13.84
CA MET A 250 -5.30 -12.56 13.29
C MET A 250 -6.44 -12.01 14.17
N THR A 251 -6.55 -12.41 15.43
CA THR A 251 -7.55 -11.96 16.39
C THR A 251 -7.14 -10.73 17.20
N ASP A 252 -5.86 -10.32 17.15
CA ASP A 252 -5.44 -9.12 17.85
C ASP A 252 -5.29 -7.96 16.84
N THR A 253 -6.38 -7.24 16.65
CA THR A 253 -6.53 -6.09 15.76
C THR A 253 -5.65 -4.89 16.11
N ARG A 254 -4.67 -5.05 17.00
CA ARG A 254 -3.81 -3.98 17.50
C ARG A 254 -2.33 -4.11 17.12
N MET A 255 -1.91 -5.13 16.38
CA MET A 255 -0.51 -5.22 15.96
C MET A 255 -0.31 -4.72 14.53
N PRO A 256 0.58 -3.73 14.33
CA PRO A 256 1.02 -3.38 12.98
C PRO A 256 1.71 -4.60 12.36
N MET A 257 1.21 -5.05 11.23
CA MET A 257 1.84 -6.12 10.47
C MET A 257 3.21 -5.66 9.98
N THR A 258 4.27 -6.10 10.62
CA THR A 258 5.63 -6.05 10.09
C THR A 258 5.70 -7.04 8.94
N SER A 259 5.47 -6.55 7.74
CA SER A 259 4.96 -7.30 6.61
C SER A 259 5.97 -8.18 5.86
N GLY A 260 7.24 -8.13 6.16
CA GLY A 260 8.23 -8.92 5.41
C GLY A 260 8.58 -10.26 6.06
N ALA A 261 8.79 -10.26 7.37
CA ALA A 261 9.27 -11.44 8.09
C ALA A 261 8.22 -12.54 8.31
N CYS A 262 6.94 -12.15 8.38
CA CYS A 262 5.86 -13.09 8.66
C CYS A 262 5.51 -13.99 7.46
N SER A 263 5.71 -13.52 6.23
CA SER A 263 5.38 -14.30 5.02
C SER A 263 6.34 -15.47 4.78
N VAL A 264 7.62 -15.30 5.10
CA VAL A 264 8.63 -16.39 4.88
C VAL A 264 8.58 -17.43 6.00
N ALA A 265 8.31 -17.04 7.23
CA ALA A 265 8.15 -17.98 8.34
C ALA A 265 6.92 -18.91 8.17
N HIS A 266 5.90 -18.46 7.44
CA HIS A 266 4.72 -19.29 7.14
C HIS A 266 4.95 -20.29 6.00
N MET A 267 5.91 -20.04 5.10
CA MET A 267 6.25 -20.95 4.00
C MET A 267 7.13 -22.14 4.43
N ILE A 268 7.74 -22.10 5.62
CA ILE A 268 8.65 -23.17 6.11
C ILE A 268 7.92 -24.14 7.07
N ARG A 269 6.62 -24.15 7.12
CA ARG A 269 5.89 -25.21 7.84
C ARG A 269 5.89 -26.49 7.02
N VAL A 270 6.94 -27.31 7.19
CA VAL A 270 6.93 -28.72 6.79
C VAL A 270 6.02 -29.46 7.81
N PRO A 271 4.98 -30.18 7.38
CA PRO A 271 4.19 -31.00 8.28
C PRO A 271 5.06 -32.17 8.74
N THR A 272 5.21 -32.32 10.03
CA THR A 272 5.67 -33.56 10.67
C THR A 272 4.47 -34.47 10.88
#